data_0084b72ce6181b2d61dd562c0398dff9
#
_entry.id   0084b72ce6181b2d61dd562c0398dff9
#
_cell.length_a   1.000
_cell.length_b   1.000
_cell.length_c   1.000
_cell.angle_alpha   90.00
_cell.angle_beta   90.00
_cell.angle_gamma   90.00
#
_symmetry.space_group_name_H-M   'P 1'
#
loop_
_entity.id
_entity.type
_entity.pdbx_description
1 polymer ?
#
loop_
_entity_poly.entity_id
_entity_poly.type
_entity_poly.pdbx_seq_one_letter_code
_entity_poly.pdbx_strand_id
1 'polypeptide(L)'
;GTYLKALAAKDNKIPFYVALPSSTFDWKINDGVKKIPIEIRDATEVTHIHGERNGEECMVRLIPDGSKAINHAFDVTPARLVTGLVTERGICNASETEIHQMFPEKL
;
A
#
# COMPACT_ATOMS: atom_id res chain seq x y z
N GLY A 1 -1.03 2.04 4.52
CA GLY A 1 -2.18 2.93 4.62
C GLY A 1 -2.91 3.26 3.33
N THR A 2 -2.55 2.62 2.20
CA THR A 2 -3.18 2.90 0.89
C THR A 2 -4.65 2.53 0.87
N TYR A 3 -5.01 1.37 1.44
CA TYR A 3 -6.40 0.93 1.51
C TYR A 3 -7.29 1.92 2.29
N LEU A 4 -6.84 2.40 3.44
CA LEU A 4 -7.56 3.40 4.23
C LEU A 4 -7.77 4.70 3.44
N LYS A 5 -6.76 5.18 2.73
CA LYS A 5 -6.85 6.37 1.88
C LYS A 5 -7.83 6.18 0.72
N ALA A 6 -7.80 5.01 0.08
CA ALA A 6 -8.71 4.68 -1.01
C ALA A 6 -10.19 4.59 -0.53
N LEU A 7 -10.44 4.04 0.67
CA LEU A 7 -11.76 4.03 1.30
C LEU A 7 -12.26 5.45 1.59
N ALA A 8 -11.41 6.29 2.19
CA ALA A 8 -11.77 7.67 2.47
C ALA A 8 -12.06 8.46 1.19
N ALA A 9 -11.26 8.28 0.14
CA ALA A 9 -11.49 8.87 -1.16
C ALA A 9 -12.85 8.43 -1.75
N LYS A 10 -13.16 7.13 -1.67
CA LYS A 10 -14.42 6.58 -2.15
C LYS A 10 -15.62 7.17 -1.42
N ASP A 11 -15.57 7.24 -0.08
CA ASP A 11 -16.65 7.80 0.74
C ASP A 11 -16.91 9.28 0.41
N ASN A 12 -15.85 10.04 0.20
CA ASN A 12 -15.93 11.45 -0.17
C ASN A 12 -16.12 11.70 -1.68
N LYS A 13 -16.30 10.67 -2.50
CA LYS A 13 -16.48 10.75 -3.95
C LYS A 13 -15.29 11.43 -4.67
N ILE A 14 -14.09 11.24 -4.15
CA ILE A 14 -12.86 11.76 -4.72
C ILE A 14 -12.21 10.68 -5.57
N PRO A 15 -11.80 10.96 -6.83
CA PRO A 15 -11.04 10.01 -7.64
C PRO A 15 -9.72 9.63 -6.99
N PHE A 16 -9.39 8.33 -7.05
CA PHE A 16 -8.15 7.78 -6.49
C PHE A 16 -7.36 7.08 -7.59
N TYR A 17 -6.25 7.68 -8.00
CA TYR A 17 -5.36 7.16 -9.02
C TYR A 17 -4.10 6.59 -8.41
N VAL A 18 -3.56 5.53 -9.02
CA VAL A 18 -2.28 4.94 -8.65
C VAL A 18 -1.31 5.15 -9.80
N ALA A 19 -0.23 5.88 -9.55
CA ALA A 19 0.84 6.10 -10.52
C ALA A 19 1.97 5.07 -10.27
N LEU A 20 2.31 4.32 -11.31
CA LEU A 20 3.31 3.27 -11.23
C LEU A 20 3.94 2.99 -12.62
N PRO A 21 5.24 2.62 -12.69
CA PRO A 21 5.83 2.11 -13.91
C PRO A 21 5.41 0.66 -14.17
N SER A 22 5.46 0.21 -15.42
CA SER A 22 5.11 -1.16 -15.79
C SER A 22 5.95 -2.24 -15.09
N SER A 23 7.15 -1.90 -14.65
CA SER A 23 8.02 -2.78 -13.85
C SER A 23 7.44 -3.16 -12.48
N THR A 24 6.44 -2.43 -12.00
CA THR A 24 5.76 -2.71 -10.73
C THR A 24 4.68 -3.79 -10.87
N PHE A 25 4.19 -4.06 -12.09
CA PHE A 25 3.21 -5.12 -12.29
C PHE A 25 3.82 -6.50 -12.08
N ASP A 26 3.16 -7.33 -11.27
CA ASP A 26 3.42 -8.76 -11.23
C ASP A 26 2.41 -9.47 -12.15
N TRP A 27 2.86 -9.84 -13.33
CA TRP A 27 2.05 -10.46 -14.39
C TRP A 27 1.54 -11.87 -14.06
N LYS A 28 2.01 -12.47 -12.96
CA LYS A 28 1.66 -13.82 -12.51
C LYS A 28 0.60 -13.83 -11.41
N ILE A 29 0.34 -12.69 -10.79
CA ILE A 29 -0.58 -12.57 -9.67
C ILE A 29 -1.90 -11.94 -10.14
N ASN A 30 -3.00 -12.65 -9.93
CA ASN A 30 -4.35 -12.19 -10.22
C ASN A 30 -5.19 -11.89 -8.95
N ASP A 31 -4.68 -12.23 -7.76
CA ASP A 31 -5.34 -11.98 -6.48
C ASP A 31 -4.27 -11.57 -5.44
N GLY A 32 -4.10 -10.26 -5.29
CA GLY A 32 -3.10 -9.70 -4.38
C GLY A 32 -3.36 -10.03 -2.90
N VAL A 33 -4.63 -10.15 -2.50
CA VAL A 33 -4.98 -10.46 -1.10
C VAL A 33 -4.48 -11.84 -0.70
N LYS A 34 -4.59 -12.82 -1.62
CA LYS A 34 -4.22 -14.21 -1.34
C LYS A 34 -2.78 -14.55 -1.66
N LYS A 35 -2.19 -13.87 -2.64
CA LYS A 35 -0.91 -14.29 -3.24
C LYS A 35 0.27 -13.39 -2.92
N ILE A 36 0.05 -12.13 -2.49
CA ILE A 36 1.15 -11.25 -2.08
C ILE A 36 1.55 -11.57 -0.64
N PRO A 37 2.80 -12.04 -0.39
CA PRO A 37 3.31 -12.18 0.97
C PRO A 37 3.55 -10.80 1.57
N ILE A 38 2.78 -10.44 2.61
CA ILE A 38 2.98 -9.18 3.33
C ILE A 38 4.07 -9.39 4.38
N GLU A 39 5.16 -8.67 4.27
CA GLU A 39 6.25 -8.65 5.24
C GLU A 39 5.74 -8.13 6.59
N ILE A 40 6.09 -8.85 7.65
CA ILE A 40 5.90 -8.39 9.04
C ILE A 40 7.25 -7.89 9.52
N ARG A 41 7.33 -6.60 9.86
CA ARG A 41 8.52 -5.93 10.35
C ARG A 41 8.56 -5.88 11.86
N ASP A 42 9.68 -5.41 12.42
CA ASP A 42 9.84 -5.29 13.86
C ASP A 42 8.74 -4.41 14.48
N ALA A 43 8.12 -4.90 15.55
CA ALA A 43 7.06 -4.20 16.24
C ALA A 43 7.53 -2.89 16.90
N THR A 44 8.83 -2.75 17.20
CA THR A 44 9.39 -1.53 17.79
C THR A 44 9.21 -0.30 16.90
N GLU A 45 9.15 -0.47 15.57
CA GLU A 45 8.88 0.62 14.62
C GLU A 45 7.52 1.31 14.85
N VAL A 46 6.55 0.62 15.44
CA VAL A 46 5.21 1.16 15.71
C VAL A 46 4.91 1.33 17.20
N THR A 47 5.68 0.70 18.06
CA THR A 47 5.48 0.77 19.51
C THR A 47 6.34 1.82 20.20
N HIS A 48 7.37 2.31 19.50
CA HIS A 48 8.31 3.30 20.03
C HIS A 48 8.47 4.46 19.04
N ILE A 49 8.84 5.60 19.55
CA ILE A 49 9.20 6.79 18.79
C ILE A 49 10.55 7.32 19.26
N HIS A 50 11.38 7.74 18.31
CA HIS A 50 12.58 8.51 18.62
C HIS A 50 12.21 9.96 18.90
N GLY A 51 12.81 10.52 19.92
CA GLY A 51 12.61 11.90 20.32
C GLY A 51 13.81 12.44 21.07
N GLU A 52 13.72 13.67 21.50
CA GLU A 52 14.71 14.35 22.33
C GLU A 52 14.14 14.66 23.71
N ARG A 53 14.93 14.45 24.74
CA ARG A 53 14.63 14.85 26.11
C ARG A 53 15.84 15.60 26.70
N ASN A 54 15.68 16.88 26.95
CA ASN A 54 16.73 17.75 27.52
C ASN A 54 18.04 17.74 26.71
N GLY A 55 17.96 17.72 25.38
CA GLY A 55 19.12 17.68 24.49
C GLY A 55 19.72 16.30 24.24
N GLU A 56 19.15 15.24 24.81
CA GLU A 56 19.57 13.86 24.62
C GLU A 56 18.55 13.07 23.79
N GLU A 57 19.04 12.36 22.79
CA GLU A 57 18.20 11.44 22.02
C GLU A 57 17.71 10.30 22.91
N CYS A 58 16.43 10.01 22.82
CA CYS A 58 15.83 8.89 23.53
C CYS A 58 14.76 8.20 22.69
N MET A 59 14.52 6.93 23.00
CA MET A 59 13.42 6.16 22.45
C MET A 59 12.31 6.05 23.49
N VAL A 60 11.11 6.47 23.12
CA VAL A 60 9.94 6.47 24.02
C VAL A 60 8.94 5.44 23.56
N ARG A 61 8.49 4.59 24.48
CA ARG A 61 7.41 3.64 24.22
C ARG A 61 6.06 4.35 24.23
N LEU A 62 5.25 4.08 23.20
CA LEU A 62 3.93 4.69 22.97
C LEU A 62 2.78 3.85 23.51
N ILE A 63 2.99 2.55 23.75
CA ILE A 63 1.95 1.60 24.13
C ILE A 63 2.07 1.18 25.59
N PRO A 64 0.96 0.77 26.24
CA PRO A 64 0.99 0.23 27.59
C PRO A 64 1.82 -1.04 27.72
N ASP A 65 2.26 -1.34 28.93
CA ASP A 65 2.94 -2.60 29.24
C ASP A 65 2.04 -3.80 28.90
N GLY A 66 2.67 -4.85 28.34
CA GLY A 66 1.97 -6.08 27.97
C GLY A 66 1.13 -5.99 26.71
N SER A 67 0.96 -4.82 26.10
CA SER A 67 0.29 -4.69 24.80
C SER A 67 1.10 -5.35 23.70
N LYS A 68 0.40 -6.12 22.84
CA LYS A 68 0.98 -6.71 21.64
C LYS A 68 0.81 -5.76 20.46
N ALA A 69 1.78 -5.75 19.55
CA ALA A 69 1.71 -5.00 18.31
C ALA A 69 2.13 -5.89 17.13
N ILE A 70 1.56 -5.60 15.96
CA ILE A 70 1.95 -6.20 14.70
C ILE A 70 2.22 -5.09 13.69
N ASN A 71 3.31 -5.19 12.95
CA ASN A 71 3.77 -4.20 11.99
C ASN A 71 3.78 -4.80 10.59
N HIS A 72 2.66 -4.71 9.87
CA HIS A 72 2.59 -5.06 8.47
C HIS A 72 3.23 -3.95 7.63
N ALA A 73 4.23 -4.30 6.78
CA ALA A 73 4.93 -3.34 5.94
C ALA A 73 4.04 -2.75 4.85
N PHE A 74 3.08 -3.53 4.35
CA PHE A 74 2.19 -3.16 3.24
C PHE A 74 0.77 -3.59 3.50
N ASP A 75 -0.17 -2.95 2.81
CA ASP A 75 -1.57 -3.37 2.70
C ASP A 75 -1.93 -3.69 1.24
N VAL A 76 -3.11 -4.25 1.02
CA VAL A 76 -3.63 -4.53 -0.32
C VAL A 76 -4.90 -3.73 -0.55
N THR A 77 -4.89 -2.91 -1.61
CA THR A 77 -6.04 -2.09 -2.01
C THR A 77 -6.82 -2.79 -3.12
N PRO A 78 -8.12 -3.07 -2.92
CA PRO A 78 -8.94 -3.69 -3.98
C PRO A 78 -9.09 -2.77 -5.19
N ALA A 79 -9.06 -3.33 -6.41
CA ALA A 79 -9.21 -2.59 -7.67
C ALA A 79 -10.48 -1.73 -7.73
N ARG A 80 -11.58 -2.17 -7.09
CA ARG A 80 -12.85 -1.42 -7.03
C ARG A 80 -12.75 -0.02 -6.38
N LEU A 81 -11.68 0.24 -5.65
CA LEU A 81 -11.42 1.53 -5.00
C LEU A 81 -10.47 2.41 -5.80
N VAL A 82 -9.90 1.89 -6.89
CA VAL A 82 -8.97 2.60 -7.76
C VAL A 82 -9.71 3.13 -8.97
N THR A 83 -9.67 4.44 -9.18
CA THR A 83 -10.29 5.10 -10.34
C THR A 83 -9.54 4.78 -11.62
N GLY A 84 -8.21 4.73 -11.57
CA GLY A 84 -7.36 4.38 -12.70
C GLY A 84 -5.90 4.24 -12.31
N LEU A 85 -5.15 3.59 -13.19
CA LEU A 85 -3.70 3.42 -13.10
C LEU A 85 -3.04 4.37 -14.09
N VAL A 86 -2.05 5.11 -13.64
CA VAL A 86 -1.24 6.02 -14.46
C VAL A 86 0.12 5.37 -14.68
N THR A 87 0.43 5.05 -15.91
CA THR A 87 1.69 4.38 -16.29
C THR A 87 2.46 5.22 -17.30
N GLU A 88 3.66 4.78 -17.67
CA GLU A 88 4.46 5.39 -18.75
C GLU A 88 3.79 5.32 -20.14
N ARG A 89 2.74 4.49 -20.29
CA ARG A 89 1.96 4.36 -21.55
C ARG A 89 0.63 5.09 -21.54
N GLY A 90 0.27 5.69 -20.41
CA GLY A 90 -1.00 6.39 -20.27
C GLY A 90 -1.82 5.91 -19.08
N ILE A 91 -3.13 6.12 -19.15
CA ILE A 91 -4.07 5.81 -18.07
C ILE A 91 -4.99 4.69 -18.52
N CYS A 92 -5.22 3.70 -17.64
CA CYS A 92 -6.20 2.63 -17.82
C CYS A 92 -6.96 2.37 -16.51
N ASN A 93 -8.08 1.66 -16.61
CA ASN A 93 -8.75 1.15 -15.42
C ASN A 93 -7.89 0.08 -14.72
N ALA A 94 -8.10 -0.09 -13.41
CA ALA A 94 -7.44 -1.14 -12.64
C ALA A 94 -8.10 -2.50 -12.92
N SER A 95 -8.02 -2.97 -14.15
CA SER A 95 -8.55 -4.26 -14.62
C SER A 95 -7.50 -5.01 -15.43
N GLU A 96 -7.46 -6.33 -15.26
CA GLU A 96 -6.55 -7.20 -15.98
C GLU A 96 -6.65 -7.00 -17.50
N THR A 97 -7.88 -6.92 -18.03
CA THR A 97 -8.14 -6.71 -19.45
C THR A 97 -7.50 -5.44 -19.98
N GLU A 98 -7.71 -4.30 -19.32
CA GLU A 98 -7.15 -3.02 -19.80
C GLU A 98 -5.64 -2.93 -19.61
N ILE A 99 -5.11 -3.52 -18.54
CA ILE A 99 -3.66 -3.61 -18.34
C ILE A 99 -3.02 -4.43 -19.48
N HIS A 100 -3.60 -5.56 -19.85
CA HIS A 100 -3.11 -6.38 -20.97
C HIS A 100 -3.26 -5.70 -22.34
N GLN A 101 -4.32 -4.92 -22.54
CA GLN A 101 -4.47 -4.12 -23.76
C GLN A 101 -3.36 -3.05 -23.88
N MET A 102 -2.98 -2.46 -22.75
CA MET A 102 -1.91 -1.46 -22.69
C MET A 102 -0.51 -2.06 -22.87
N PHE A 103 -0.32 -3.32 -22.42
CA PHE A 103 0.95 -4.04 -22.46
C PHE A 103 0.82 -5.43 -23.13
N PRO A 104 0.46 -5.49 -24.41
CA PRO A 104 0.14 -6.77 -25.08
C PRO A 104 1.35 -7.73 -25.18
N GLU A 105 2.57 -7.22 -25.10
CA GLU A 105 3.79 -8.02 -25.11
C GLU A 105 4.06 -8.75 -23.78
N LYS A 106 3.22 -8.54 -22.76
CA LYS A 106 3.34 -9.16 -21.43
C LYS A 106 2.38 -10.32 -21.20
N LEU A 107 1.66 -10.72 -22.25
CA LEU A 107 0.75 -11.86 -22.23
C LEU A 107 1.50 -13.19 -22.24
#